data_80929058cf1d8c4630f473ff62c075b0
#
_entry.id   80929058cf1d8c4630f473ff62c075b0
#
_cell.length_a   1.000
_cell.length_b   1.000
_cell.length_c   1.000
_cell.angle_alpha   90.00
_cell.angle_beta   90.00
_cell.angle_gamma   90.00
#
_symmetry.space_group_name_H-M   'P 1'
#
loop_
_entity.id
_entity.type
_entity.pdbx_description
1 polymer ?
#
loop_
_entity_poly.entity_id
_entity_poly.type
_entity_poly.pdbx_seq_one_letter_code
_entity_poly.pdbx_strand_id
1 'polypeptide(L)'
;MRTKGIDISRAQEQFDFTAAVSAGVKFVIIRAGIGRDEGTYFSRNIEQCRKLGIDFGCYWYVTATDTAELDRQINACVKTIGDEKPSYPVFCDMEEQRQIDNLTSKERTDMALEFCDRLNKAGLPSGVYANPAWLESYYQKERIVGKRDIWLAHWTESPDYASRYDYGQKMWQWGVDSIGNTDVDGDICFVDYPAITAKWYRENCGGKPEMPEKPDKPVNLFKKGDSVRVKRGARFTNGVEPYSYVYDTVYT
;
A
#
# COMPACT_ATOMS: atom_id res chain seq x y z
N MET A 1 9.15 -12.90 -6.25
CA MET A 1 8.38 -12.82 -4.98
C MET A 1 6.98 -12.37 -5.33
N ARG A 2 5.94 -12.84 -4.64
CA ARG A 2 4.56 -12.32 -4.74
C ARG A 2 4.04 -12.17 -3.31
N THR A 3 3.90 -10.96 -2.86
CA THR A 3 3.45 -10.66 -1.49
C THR A 3 2.05 -10.08 -1.55
N LYS A 4 1.12 -10.69 -0.82
CA LYS A 4 -0.28 -10.25 -0.74
C LYS A 4 -0.40 -9.00 0.11
N GLY A 5 -1.07 -7.99 -0.41
CA GLY A 5 -1.44 -6.77 0.28
C GLY A 5 -2.85 -6.32 -0.07
N ILE A 6 -3.22 -5.21 0.49
CA ILE A 6 -4.47 -4.49 0.22
C ILE A 6 -4.21 -2.99 0.28
N ASP A 7 -5.08 -2.19 -0.33
CA ASP A 7 -5.13 -0.79 -0.01
C ASP A 7 -6.48 -0.39 0.59
N ILE A 8 -6.44 0.61 1.46
CA ILE A 8 -7.59 1.08 2.23
C ILE A 8 -7.65 2.60 2.31
N SER A 9 -8.86 3.07 2.44
CA SER A 9 -9.18 4.48 2.61
C SER A 9 -10.22 4.69 3.72
N ARG A 10 -10.84 5.86 3.76
CA ARG A 10 -11.99 6.09 4.64
C ARG A 10 -13.21 5.23 4.26
N ALA A 11 -13.26 4.69 3.05
CA ALA A 11 -14.38 3.88 2.59
C ALA A 11 -14.51 2.59 3.39
N GLN A 12 -13.41 2.05 3.91
CA GLN A 12 -13.38 0.88 4.77
C GLN A 12 -13.59 1.20 6.25
N GLU A 13 -13.84 2.47 6.60
CA GLU A 13 -14.12 2.92 7.96
C GLU A 13 -13.18 2.35 9.02
N GLN A 14 -13.73 1.63 10.01
CA GLN A 14 -12.97 0.95 11.05
C GLN A 14 -12.58 -0.46 10.62
N PHE A 15 -11.73 -0.57 9.59
CA PHE A 15 -11.28 -1.83 9.01
C PHE A 15 -10.73 -2.82 10.05
N ASP A 16 -11.04 -4.11 9.87
CA ASP A 16 -10.56 -5.21 10.73
C ASP A 16 -9.19 -5.74 10.26
N PHE A 17 -8.13 -5.20 10.81
CA PHE A 17 -6.76 -5.65 10.54
C PHE A 17 -6.47 -7.07 11.04
N THR A 18 -7.20 -7.57 12.02
CA THR A 18 -7.06 -8.96 12.50
C THR A 18 -7.56 -9.93 11.44
N ALA A 19 -8.70 -9.62 10.81
CA ALA A 19 -9.18 -10.38 9.66
C ALA A 19 -8.19 -10.34 8.49
N ALA A 20 -7.53 -9.18 8.24
CA ALA A 20 -6.51 -9.06 7.20
C ALA A 20 -5.31 -9.98 7.46
N VAL A 21 -4.78 -10.01 8.68
CA VAL A 21 -3.69 -10.93 9.06
C VAL A 21 -4.12 -12.39 8.85
N SER A 22 -5.32 -12.73 9.26
CA SER A 22 -5.88 -14.08 9.10
C SER A 22 -6.07 -14.49 7.64
N ALA A 23 -6.36 -13.51 6.77
CA ALA A 23 -6.44 -13.69 5.31
C ALA A 23 -5.07 -13.71 4.61
N GLY A 24 -3.97 -13.60 5.37
CA GLY A 24 -2.60 -13.67 4.86
C GLY A 24 -2.07 -12.36 4.28
N VAL A 25 -2.73 -11.23 4.53
CA VAL A 25 -2.23 -9.89 4.15
C VAL A 25 -0.92 -9.61 4.88
N LYS A 26 0.08 -9.13 4.15
CA LYS A 26 1.42 -8.83 4.66
C LYS A 26 1.72 -7.33 4.67
N PHE A 27 1.06 -6.56 3.82
CA PHE A 27 1.20 -5.11 3.78
C PHE A 27 -0.13 -4.44 3.49
N VAL A 28 -0.23 -3.18 3.88
CA VAL A 28 -1.39 -2.33 3.63
C VAL A 28 -0.91 -0.98 3.10
N ILE A 29 -1.48 -0.52 1.99
CA ILE A 29 -1.29 0.84 1.50
C ILE A 29 -2.45 1.69 2.00
N ILE A 30 -2.15 2.71 2.80
CA ILE A 30 -3.16 3.50 3.52
C ILE A 30 -3.29 4.87 2.86
N ARG A 31 -4.51 5.31 2.53
CA ARG A 31 -4.72 6.68 2.09
C ARG A 31 -4.37 7.65 3.22
N ALA A 32 -3.25 8.36 3.06
CA ALA A 32 -2.80 9.36 4.01
C ALA A 32 -3.61 10.65 3.92
N GLY A 33 -4.14 10.96 2.74
CA GLY A 33 -4.98 12.13 2.56
C GLY A 33 -5.52 12.30 1.14
N ILE A 34 -6.29 13.35 0.97
CA ILE A 34 -6.88 13.78 -0.30
C ILE A 34 -6.88 15.30 -0.38
N GLY A 35 -6.37 15.86 -1.48
CA GLY A 35 -6.28 17.31 -1.62
C GLY A 35 -5.42 17.90 -0.51
N ARG A 36 -6.02 18.68 0.39
CA ARG A 36 -5.33 19.30 1.54
C ARG A 36 -5.66 18.60 2.87
N ASP A 37 -6.50 17.58 2.84
CA ASP A 37 -7.08 16.98 4.04
C ASP A 37 -6.40 15.65 4.37
N GLU A 38 -6.11 15.45 5.64
CA GLU A 38 -5.66 14.19 6.19
C GLU A 38 -6.75 13.10 6.05
N GLY A 39 -6.33 11.86 5.84
CA GLY A 39 -7.22 10.71 5.83
C GLY A 39 -7.83 10.44 7.21
N THR A 40 -9.15 10.38 7.28
CA THR A 40 -9.92 10.30 8.54
C THR A 40 -9.45 9.21 9.50
N TYR A 41 -8.98 8.08 8.97
CA TYR A 41 -8.54 6.93 9.79
C TYR A 41 -7.03 6.67 9.68
N PHE A 42 -6.26 7.61 9.13
CA PHE A 42 -4.84 7.39 8.82
C PHE A 42 -4.02 6.98 10.05
N SER A 43 -4.02 7.81 11.09
CA SER A 43 -3.26 7.54 12.32
C SER A 43 -3.68 6.24 13.00
N ARG A 44 -5.00 5.97 13.08
CA ARG A 44 -5.53 4.70 13.60
C ARG A 44 -5.02 3.51 12.79
N ASN A 45 -5.05 3.60 11.49
CA ASN A 45 -4.67 2.48 10.62
C ASN A 45 -3.18 2.17 10.73
N ILE A 46 -2.32 3.18 10.83
CA ILE A 46 -0.89 2.98 11.11
C ILE A 46 -0.67 2.30 12.46
N GLU A 47 -1.37 2.74 13.51
CA GLU A 47 -1.29 2.11 14.83
C GLU A 47 -1.67 0.62 14.78
N GLN A 48 -2.73 0.27 14.04
CA GLN A 48 -3.12 -1.14 13.87
C GLN A 48 -2.07 -1.93 13.10
N CYS A 49 -1.49 -1.38 12.03
CA CYS A 49 -0.40 -2.03 11.31
C CYS A 49 0.79 -2.33 12.23
N ARG A 50 1.23 -1.35 13.03
CA ARG A 50 2.31 -1.52 14.01
C ARG A 50 2.00 -2.59 15.05
N LYS A 51 0.82 -2.51 15.64
CA LYS A 51 0.38 -3.47 16.67
C LYS A 51 0.38 -4.90 16.17
N LEU A 52 0.06 -5.13 14.91
CA LEU A 52 -0.07 -6.46 14.31
C LEU A 52 1.16 -6.89 13.50
N GLY A 53 2.19 -6.02 13.41
CA GLY A 53 3.40 -6.30 12.64
C GLY A 53 3.18 -6.38 11.13
N ILE A 54 2.18 -5.65 10.62
CA ILE A 54 1.89 -5.54 9.19
C ILE A 54 2.74 -4.40 8.62
N ASP A 55 3.43 -4.65 7.52
CA ASP A 55 4.13 -3.61 6.78
C ASP A 55 3.12 -2.63 6.18
N PHE A 56 3.47 -1.34 6.10
CA PHE A 56 2.59 -0.37 5.49
C PHE A 56 3.30 0.61 4.56
N GLY A 57 2.56 1.12 3.61
CA GLY A 57 2.86 2.27 2.78
C GLY A 57 1.70 3.25 2.80
N CYS A 58 1.82 4.30 2.00
CA CYS A 58 0.79 5.32 1.93
C CYS A 58 0.50 5.70 0.48
N TYR A 59 -0.65 6.33 0.25
CA TYR A 59 -0.88 7.11 -0.94
C TYR A 59 -1.55 8.45 -0.62
N TRP A 60 -1.34 9.42 -1.48
CA TRP A 60 -2.00 10.71 -1.42
C TRP A 60 -2.80 10.92 -2.69
N TYR A 61 -4.12 11.10 -2.54
CA TYR A 61 -5.01 11.39 -3.65
C TYR A 61 -4.87 12.86 -4.04
N VAL A 62 -4.11 13.11 -5.11
CA VAL A 62 -3.78 14.45 -5.59
C VAL A 62 -4.92 14.99 -6.43
N THR A 63 -5.47 16.11 -6.01
CA THR A 63 -6.59 16.78 -6.68
C THR A 63 -6.19 18.07 -7.40
N ALA A 64 -4.91 18.44 -7.34
CA ALA A 64 -4.39 19.68 -7.89
C ALA A 64 -4.50 19.74 -9.42
N THR A 65 -4.82 20.94 -9.93
CA THR A 65 -4.83 21.29 -11.35
C THR A 65 -3.90 22.46 -11.67
N ASP A 66 -3.09 22.89 -10.70
CA ASP A 66 -2.03 23.87 -10.86
C ASP A 66 -0.90 23.59 -9.84
N THR A 67 0.25 24.23 -10.06
CA THR A 67 1.46 24.02 -9.26
C THR A 67 1.32 24.57 -7.84
N ALA A 68 0.60 25.66 -7.64
CA ALA A 68 0.41 26.26 -6.30
C ALA A 68 -0.48 25.37 -5.43
N GLU A 69 -1.49 24.74 -6.02
CA GLU A 69 -2.33 23.77 -5.32
C GLU A 69 -1.55 22.49 -5.04
N LEU A 70 -0.74 22.01 -5.99
CA LEU A 70 0.14 20.86 -5.79
C LEU A 70 1.09 21.10 -4.60
N ASP A 71 1.70 22.30 -4.52
CA ASP A 71 2.59 22.68 -3.41
C ASP A 71 1.90 22.56 -2.05
N ARG A 72 0.64 23.02 -1.96
CA ARG A 72 -0.14 22.92 -0.72
C ARG A 72 -0.44 21.47 -0.36
N GLN A 73 -0.77 20.64 -1.36
CA GLN A 73 -1.08 19.23 -1.15
C GLN A 73 0.16 18.42 -0.77
N ILE A 74 1.32 18.66 -1.38
CA ILE A 74 2.59 18.04 -0.98
C ILE A 74 2.94 18.40 0.46
N ASN A 75 2.83 19.68 0.84
CA ASN A 75 3.11 20.11 2.20
C ASN A 75 2.14 19.46 3.21
N ALA A 76 0.86 19.31 2.86
CA ALA A 76 -0.12 18.60 3.67
C ALA A 76 0.26 17.11 3.80
N CYS A 77 0.63 16.45 2.72
CA CYS A 77 1.08 15.05 2.71
C CYS A 77 2.28 14.84 3.64
N VAL A 78 3.34 15.65 3.46
CA VAL A 78 4.55 15.57 4.31
C VAL A 78 4.21 15.81 5.78
N LYS A 79 3.38 16.82 6.07
CA LYS A 79 2.94 17.11 7.45
C LYS A 79 2.14 15.97 8.06
N THR A 80 1.22 15.37 7.30
CA THR A 80 0.37 14.28 7.78
C THR A 80 1.18 13.03 8.06
N ILE A 81 2.11 12.67 7.18
CA ILE A 81 2.97 11.50 7.39
C ILE A 81 3.97 11.78 8.55
N GLY A 82 4.47 13.01 8.67
CA GLY A 82 5.32 13.42 9.79
C GLY A 82 6.60 12.57 9.90
N ASP A 83 6.85 12.05 11.10
CA ASP A 83 8.02 11.23 11.41
C ASP A 83 7.84 9.74 11.08
N GLU A 84 6.71 9.37 10.47
CA GLU A 84 6.46 7.99 10.09
C GLU A 84 7.48 7.50 9.07
N LYS A 85 7.86 6.24 9.21
CA LYS A 85 8.80 5.57 8.31
C LYS A 85 8.12 4.37 7.65
N PRO A 86 7.26 4.60 6.68
CA PRO A 86 6.56 3.51 6.00
C PRO A 86 7.57 2.54 5.33
N SER A 87 7.32 1.25 5.44
CA SER A 87 8.15 0.20 4.83
C SER A 87 7.86 -0.01 3.34
N TYR A 88 6.82 0.65 2.83
CA TYR A 88 6.47 0.76 1.41
C TYR A 88 6.49 2.23 1.01
N PRO A 89 6.62 2.57 -0.30
CA PRO A 89 6.64 3.95 -0.74
C PRO A 89 5.36 4.73 -0.43
N VAL A 90 5.47 6.06 -0.52
CA VAL A 90 4.32 6.97 -0.59
C VAL A 90 3.99 7.21 -2.06
N PHE A 91 2.81 6.80 -2.50
CA PHE A 91 2.43 6.89 -3.91
C PHE A 91 1.65 8.18 -4.21
N CYS A 92 2.06 8.85 -5.30
CA CYS A 92 1.30 9.92 -5.93
C CYS A 92 0.14 9.29 -6.70
N ASP A 93 -1.08 9.59 -6.30
CA ASP A 93 -2.30 9.12 -6.94
C ASP A 93 -3.02 10.30 -7.61
N MET A 94 -2.86 10.41 -8.94
CA MET A 94 -3.50 11.41 -9.79
C MET A 94 -4.40 10.68 -10.80
N GLU A 95 -5.71 10.83 -10.65
CA GLU A 95 -6.65 10.11 -11.53
C GLU A 95 -7.96 10.85 -11.81
N GLU A 96 -8.02 12.16 -11.49
CA GLU A 96 -9.24 12.92 -11.68
C GLU A 96 -9.44 13.41 -13.12
N GLN A 97 -10.69 13.33 -13.59
CA GLN A 97 -11.08 13.83 -14.91
C GLN A 97 -10.69 15.31 -15.10
N ARG A 98 -10.86 16.13 -14.05
CA ARG A 98 -10.49 17.57 -14.15
C ARG A 98 -9.01 17.82 -14.41
N GLN A 99 -8.13 16.87 -14.04
CA GLN A 99 -6.71 16.96 -14.37
C GLN A 99 -6.47 16.65 -15.86
N ILE A 100 -7.28 15.75 -16.42
CA ILE A 100 -7.25 15.47 -17.86
C ILE A 100 -7.74 16.70 -18.65
N ASP A 101 -8.82 17.32 -18.17
CA ASP A 101 -9.48 18.44 -18.86
C ASP A 101 -8.67 19.75 -18.82
N ASN A 102 -7.90 19.98 -17.74
CA ASN A 102 -7.24 21.26 -17.48
C ASN A 102 -5.72 21.25 -17.65
N LEU A 103 -5.09 20.09 -17.75
CA LEU A 103 -3.64 19.96 -17.85
C LEU A 103 -3.24 19.19 -19.09
N THR A 104 -2.11 19.54 -19.67
CA THR A 104 -1.46 18.74 -20.72
C THR A 104 -0.82 17.49 -20.12
N SER A 105 -0.49 16.49 -20.94
CA SER A 105 0.24 15.30 -20.50
C SER A 105 1.60 15.65 -19.87
N LYS A 106 2.25 16.71 -20.38
CA LYS A 106 3.50 17.22 -19.83
C LYS A 106 3.29 17.75 -18.40
N GLU A 107 2.29 18.60 -18.19
CA GLU A 107 2.02 19.21 -16.89
C GLU A 107 1.62 18.16 -15.85
N ARG A 108 0.76 17.19 -16.20
CA ARG A 108 0.43 16.06 -15.32
C ARG A 108 1.66 15.26 -14.93
N THR A 109 2.54 14.98 -15.90
CA THR A 109 3.79 14.27 -15.65
C THR A 109 4.72 15.09 -14.76
N ASP A 110 4.88 16.39 -15.02
CA ASP A 110 5.69 17.28 -14.20
C ASP A 110 5.19 17.30 -12.75
N MET A 111 3.88 17.38 -12.55
CA MET A 111 3.27 17.38 -11.21
C MET A 111 3.48 16.06 -10.46
N ALA A 112 3.31 14.92 -11.11
CA ALA A 112 3.55 13.62 -10.50
C ALA A 112 5.04 13.43 -10.12
N LEU A 113 5.95 13.87 -10.98
CA LEU A 113 7.39 13.83 -10.71
C LEU A 113 7.79 14.78 -9.60
N GLU A 114 7.26 16.01 -9.59
CA GLU A 114 7.52 17.01 -8.54
C GLU A 114 7.02 16.49 -7.19
N PHE A 115 5.83 15.88 -7.14
CA PHE A 115 5.33 15.23 -5.93
C PHE A 115 6.35 14.22 -5.39
N CYS A 116 6.79 13.29 -6.24
CA CYS A 116 7.75 12.27 -5.85
C CYS A 116 9.10 12.89 -5.41
N ASP A 117 9.62 13.85 -6.15
CA ASP A 117 10.92 14.47 -5.85
C ASP A 117 10.89 15.22 -4.52
N ARG A 118 9.80 15.91 -4.22
CA ARG A 118 9.66 16.63 -2.96
C ARG A 118 9.45 15.70 -1.76
N LEU A 119 8.71 14.61 -1.93
CA LEU A 119 8.62 13.58 -0.89
C LEU A 119 9.99 12.95 -0.62
N ASN A 120 10.73 12.60 -1.66
CA ASN A 120 12.08 12.07 -1.51
C ASN A 120 13.01 13.05 -0.78
N LYS A 121 12.94 14.36 -1.09
CA LYS A 121 13.69 15.41 -0.36
C LYS A 121 13.25 15.55 1.09
N ALA A 122 11.98 15.28 1.38
CA ALA A 122 11.43 15.27 2.73
C ALA A 122 11.74 13.97 3.52
N GLY A 123 12.49 13.04 2.92
CA GLY A 123 12.86 11.78 3.57
C GLY A 123 11.81 10.68 3.46
N LEU A 124 10.94 10.73 2.46
CA LEU A 124 9.88 9.75 2.20
C LEU A 124 10.09 9.11 0.83
N PRO A 125 10.43 7.81 0.74
CA PRO A 125 10.53 7.11 -0.52
C PRO A 125 9.18 7.14 -1.24
N SER A 126 9.17 7.40 -2.56
CA SER A 126 7.94 7.66 -3.28
C SER A 126 7.85 6.94 -4.63
N GLY A 127 6.64 6.80 -5.13
CA GLY A 127 6.31 6.22 -6.42
C GLY A 127 5.05 6.83 -7.03
N VAL A 128 4.62 6.29 -8.15
CA VAL A 128 3.43 6.74 -8.88
C VAL A 128 2.43 5.59 -8.96
N TYR A 129 1.19 5.86 -8.52
CA TYR A 129 0.04 5.02 -8.82
C TYR A 129 -0.55 5.45 -10.15
N ALA A 130 -0.83 4.50 -11.03
CA ALA A 130 -1.50 4.78 -12.29
C ALA A 130 -2.13 3.51 -12.88
N ASN A 131 -3.24 3.69 -13.60
CA ASN A 131 -3.78 2.67 -14.49
C ASN A 131 -3.16 2.75 -15.90
N PRO A 132 -3.38 1.75 -16.78
CA PRO A 132 -2.82 1.76 -18.12
C PRO A 132 -3.22 2.97 -18.97
N ALA A 133 -4.46 3.47 -18.85
CA ALA A 133 -4.91 4.63 -19.61
C ALA A 133 -4.12 5.88 -19.22
N TRP A 134 -3.83 6.06 -17.94
CA TRP A 134 -3.01 7.18 -17.47
C TRP A 134 -1.57 7.08 -18.00
N LEU A 135 -0.96 5.90 -17.93
CA LEU A 135 0.41 5.72 -18.44
C LEU A 135 0.50 5.89 -19.95
N GLU A 136 -0.48 5.37 -20.71
CA GLU A 136 -0.42 5.38 -22.18
C GLU A 136 -0.89 6.70 -22.81
N SER A 137 -1.87 7.38 -22.20
CA SER A 137 -2.57 8.49 -22.85
C SER A 137 -2.46 9.81 -22.10
N TYR A 138 -2.30 9.80 -20.78
CA TYR A 138 -2.40 11.02 -19.98
C TYR A 138 -1.09 11.47 -19.37
N TYR A 139 -0.09 10.59 -19.26
CA TYR A 139 1.28 10.92 -18.89
C TYR A 139 2.23 10.90 -20.10
N GLN A 140 3.40 11.47 -19.94
CA GLN A 140 4.57 11.19 -20.78
C GLN A 140 5.26 9.95 -20.19
N LYS A 141 4.80 8.79 -20.61
CA LYS A 141 5.14 7.46 -20.06
C LYS A 141 6.65 7.26 -19.89
N GLU A 142 7.44 7.65 -20.87
CA GLU A 142 8.89 7.50 -20.91
C GLU A 142 9.64 8.29 -19.83
N ARG A 143 8.96 9.22 -19.18
CA ARG A 143 9.50 9.98 -18.04
C ARG A 143 9.21 9.33 -16.70
N ILE A 144 8.29 8.36 -16.64
CA ILE A 144 7.87 7.65 -15.42
C ILE A 144 8.40 6.22 -15.45
N VAL A 145 8.11 5.47 -16.51
CA VAL A 145 8.48 4.05 -16.64
C VAL A 145 10.01 3.88 -16.58
N GLY A 146 10.47 2.99 -15.72
CA GLY A 146 11.89 2.72 -15.49
C GLY A 146 12.64 3.80 -14.69
N LYS A 147 11.96 4.89 -14.26
CA LYS A 147 12.56 5.98 -13.49
C LYS A 147 11.91 6.20 -12.13
N ARG A 148 10.67 5.75 -11.99
CA ARG A 148 9.92 5.79 -10.73
C ARG A 148 9.36 4.40 -10.43
N ASP A 149 9.14 4.12 -9.17
CA ASP A 149 8.40 2.95 -8.76
C ASP A 149 6.94 3.11 -9.18
N ILE A 150 6.39 2.07 -9.81
CA ILE A 150 5.01 2.07 -10.29
C ILE A 150 4.18 1.11 -9.44
N TRP A 151 3.05 1.61 -8.96
CA TRP A 151 1.92 0.84 -8.48
C TRP A 151 0.85 0.85 -9.57
N LEU A 152 0.75 -0.25 -10.30
CA LEU A 152 -0.15 -0.37 -11.45
C LEU A 152 -1.55 -0.77 -10.99
N ALA A 153 -2.58 -0.03 -11.37
CA ALA A 153 -3.95 -0.46 -11.27
C ALA A 153 -4.40 -1.11 -12.59
N HIS A 154 -4.60 -2.39 -12.58
CA HIS A 154 -5.21 -3.11 -13.70
C HIS A 154 -6.02 -4.27 -13.16
N TRP A 155 -7.32 -4.07 -13.06
CA TRP A 155 -8.23 -5.02 -12.47
C TRP A 155 -8.44 -6.23 -13.38
N THR A 156 -8.36 -7.40 -12.76
CA THR A 156 -8.59 -8.72 -13.34
C THR A 156 -9.58 -9.48 -12.49
N GLU A 157 -9.98 -10.66 -12.93
CA GLU A 157 -10.92 -11.49 -12.16
C GLU A 157 -10.27 -12.13 -10.92
N SER A 158 -8.93 -12.24 -10.91
CA SER A 158 -8.19 -12.93 -9.84
C SER A 158 -6.73 -12.46 -9.82
N PRO A 159 -6.10 -12.43 -8.64
CA PRO A 159 -4.66 -12.18 -8.53
C PRO A 159 -3.80 -13.26 -9.22
N ASP A 160 -4.37 -14.43 -9.52
CA ASP A 160 -3.65 -15.51 -10.20
C ASP A 160 -3.42 -15.22 -11.70
N TYR A 161 -4.24 -14.35 -12.29
CA TYR A 161 -4.04 -13.87 -13.64
C TYR A 161 -3.09 -12.67 -13.62
N ALA A 162 -1.93 -12.82 -14.24
CA ALA A 162 -1.00 -11.71 -14.38
C ALA A 162 -1.60 -10.55 -15.18
N SER A 163 -1.26 -9.32 -14.82
CA SER A 163 -1.57 -8.17 -15.66
C SER A 163 -1.00 -8.38 -17.07
N ARG A 164 -1.78 -8.07 -18.10
CA ARG A 164 -1.28 -8.06 -19.49
C ARG A 164 -0.35 -6.87 -19.79
N TYR A 165 -0.26 -5.91 -18.86
CA TYR A 165 0.59 -4.75 -18.99
C TYR A 165 1.87 -4.95 -18.18
N ASP A 166 2.99 -4.63 -18.80
CA ASP A 166 4.31 -4.65 -18.15
C ASP A 166 4.99 -3.29 -18.34
N TYR A 167 5.00 -2.51 -17.26
CA TYR A 167 5.71 -1.24 -17.17
C TYR A 167 6.88 -1.32 -16.18
N GLY A 168 7.30 -2.52 -15.81
CA GLY A 168 8.26 -2.74 -14.74
C GLY A 168 7.70 -2.38 -13.37
N GLN A 169 6.38 -2.48 -13.21
CA GLN A 169 5.69 -2.19 -11.94
C GLN A 169 6.18 -3.09 -10.83
N LYS A 170 6.41 -2.50 -9.68
CA LYS A 170 6.81 -3.23 -8.46
C LYS A 170 5.61 -3.70 -7.64
N MET A 171 4.45 -3.07 -7.86
CA MET A 171 3.20 -3.40 -7.19
C MET A 171 2.03 -3.32 -8.16
N TRP A 172 1.01 -4.14 -7.94
CA TRP A 172 -0.16 -4.27 -8.80
C TRP A 172 -1.44 -4.37 -7.96
N GLN A 173 -2.35 -3.41 -8.14
CA GLN A 173 -3.73 -3.46 -7.68
C GLN A 173 -4.52 -4.27 -8.69
N TRP A 174 -4.92 -5.48 -8.30
CA TRP A 174 -5.45 -6.47 -9.23
C TRP A 174 -6.97 -6.49 -9.33
N GLY A 175 -7.67 -5.94 -8.35
CA GLY A 175 -9.12 -5.94 -8.27
C GLY A 175 -9.60 -5.92 -6.82
N VAL A 176 -10.78 -6.48 -6.58
CA VAL A 176 -11.40 -6.52 -5.25
C VAL A 176 -11.06 -7.83 -4.54
N ASP A 177 -10.60 -7.72 -3.29
CA ASP A 177 -10.44 -8.83 -2.34
C ASP A 177 -11.46 -8.69 -1.21
N SER A 178 -11.91 -9.78 -0.65
CA SER A 178 -12.84 -9.78 0.49
C SER A 178 -12.12 -10.20 1.76
N ILE A 179 -12.01 -9.27 2.70
CA ILE A 179 -11.37 -9.47 4.00
C ILE A 179 -12.42 -9.45 5.11
N GLY A 180 -12.71 -10.61 5.66
CA GLY A 180 -13.86 -10.74 6.58
C GLY A 180 -15.17 -10.41 5.85
N ASN A 181 -15.84 -9.34 6.28
CA ASN A 181 -17.07 -8.84 5.67
C ASN A 181 -16.87 -7.52 4.91
N THR A 182 -15.62 -7.17 4.59
CA THR A 182 -15.29 -5.89 3.96
C THR A 182 -14.60 -6.13 2.62
N ASP A 183 -15.13 -5.53 1.57
CA ASP A 183 -14.46 -5.48 0.27
C ASP A 183 -13.39 -4.39 0.28
N VAL A 184 -12.22 -4.74 -0.21
CA VAL A 184 -11.03 -3.89 -0.27
C VAL A 184 -10.34 -4.06 -1.61
N ASP A 185 -9.55 -3.08 -2.02
CA ASP A 185 -8.71 -3.24 -3.17
C ASP A 185 -7.53 -4.16 -2.83
N GLY A 186 -7.35 -5.18 -3.65
CA GLY A 186 -6.36 -6.24 -3.47
C GLY A 186 -5.07 -5.94 -4.22
N ASP A 187 -3.93 -6.13 -3.56
CA ASP A 187 -2.60 -5.83 -4.08
C ASP A 187 -1.67 -7.04 -4.10
N ILE A 188 -0.79 -7.04 -5.09
CA ILE A 188 0.38 -7.93 -5.14
C ILE A 188 1.65 -7.10 -5.27
N CYS A 189 2.59 -7.29 -4.36
CA CYS A 189 3.93 -6.72 -4.47
C CYS A 189 4.93 -7.76 -5.00
N PHE A 190 5.78 -7.36 -5.94
CA PHE A 190 6.73 -8.23 -6.63
C PHE A 190 8.16 -8.11 -6.10
N VAL A 191 8.43 -7.15 -5.22
CA VAL A 191 9.76 -6.86 -4.65
C VAL A 191 9.72 -6.87 -3.12
N ASP A 192 10.88 -6.89 -2.49
CA ASP A 192 11.00 -6.73 -1.03
C ASP A 192 11.11 -5.23 -0.69
N TYR A 193 9.96 -4.53 -0.65
CA TYR A 193 9.96 -3.12 -0.28
C TYR A 193 10.51 -2.86 1.13
N PRO A 194 10.21 -3.64 2.17
CA PRO A 194 10.83 -3.42 3.47
C PRO A 194 12.36 -3.35 3.42
N ALA A 195 13.01 -4.25 2.66
CA ALA A 195 14.46 -4.19 2.48
C ALA A 195 14.92 -3.00 1.62
N ILE A 196 14.19 -2.70 0.55
CA ILE A 196 14.48 -1.57 -0.37
C ILE A 196 14.36 -0.24 0.37
N THR A 197 13.26 -0.01 1.08
CA THR A 197 13.03 1.26 1.80
C THR A 197 13.95 1.41 2.98
N ALA A 198 14.25 0.34 3.72
CA ALA A 198 15.24 0.38 4.79
C ALA A 198 16.64 0.78 4.27
N LYS A 199 17.04 0.27 3.12
CA LYS A 199 18.28 0.69 2.44
C LYS A 199 18.19 2.16 2.04
N TRP A 200 17.08 2.57 1.43
CA TRP A 200 16.85 3.94 0.99
C TRP A 200 16.94 4.95 2.15
N TYR A 201 16.32 4.66 3.31
CA TYR A 201 16.40 5.50 4.50
C TYR A 201 17.84 5.63 5.01
N ARG A 202 18.62 4.56 5.04
CA ARG A 202 20.04 4.61 5.43
C ARG A 202 20.87 5.52 4.52
N GLU A 203 20.61 5.48 3.22
CA GLU A 203 21.37 6.23 2.22
C GLU A 203 20.96 7.71 2.15
N ASN A 204 19.70 8.05 2.41
CA ASN A 204 19.17 9.38 2.17
C ASN A 204 18.84 10.18 3.44
N CYS A 205 18.67 9.54 4.60
CA CYS A 205 18.24 10.19 5.82
C CYS A 205 19.29 10.20 6.94
N GLY A 206 20.53 9.78 6.67
CA GLY A 206 21.70 9.97 7.55
C GLY A 206 21.64 9.29 8.93
N GLY A 207 20.76 8.33 9.16
CA GLY A 207 20.61 7.62 10.42
C GLY A 207 20.22 6.16 10.23
N LYS A 208 20.46 5.30 11.23
CA LYS A 208 19.81 3.99 11.27
C LYS A 208 18.30 4.24 11.24
N PRO A 209 17.56 3.72 10.23
CA PRO A 209 16.13 3.69 10.37
C PRO A 209 15.85 2.70 11.50
N GLU A 210 15.39 3.19 12.62
CA GLU A 210 14.61 2.34 13.51
C GLU A 210 13.28 2.12 12.78
N MET A 211 13.27 1.13 11.90
CA MET A 211 11.99 0.55 11.48
C MET A 211 11.33 0.05 12.77
N PRO A 212 10.04 0.32 13.00
CA PRO A 212 9.35 -0.21 14.15
C PRO A 212 9.64 -1.71 14.20
N GLU A 213 10.24 -2.18 15.30
CA GLU A 213 10.52 -3.59 15.49
C GLU A 213 9.21 -4.33 15.30
N LYS A 214 9.21 -5.26 14.35
CA LYS A 214 8.09 -6.21 14.26
C LYS A 214 8.02 -6.92 15.60
N PRO A 215 6.84 -7.12 16.17
CA PRO A 215 6.73 -7.81 17.46
C PRO A 215 7.47 -9.14 17.38
N ASP A 216 8.41 -9.37 18.29
CA ASP A 216 9.27 -10.57 18.37
C ASP A 216 8.50 -11.88 18.47
N LYS A 217 7.21 -11.80 18.72
CA LYS A 217 6.30 -12.94 18.82
C LYS A 217 5.10 -12.74 17.90
N PRO A 218 4.63 -13.81 17.26
CA PRO A 218 3.39 -13.74 16.53
C PRO A 218 2.30 -13.21 17.45
N VAL A 219 1.60 -12.17 17.00
CA VAL A 219 0.48 -11.61 17.76
C VAL A 219 -0.51 -12.72 18.00
N ASN A 220 -0.83 -12.98 19.27
CA ASN A 220 -1.86 -13.95 19.61
C ASN A 220 -3.22 -13.36 19.20
N LEU A 221 -3.71 -13.75 18.04
CA LEU A 221 -4.96 -13.28 17.46
C LEU A 221 -6.19 -13.83 18.18
N PHE A 222 -5.99 -14.85 19.04
CA PHE A 222 -7.06 -15.54 19.75
C PHE A 222 -6.99 -15.23 21.25
N LYS A 223 -8.16 -15.04 21.86
CA LYS A 223 -8.32 -14.88 23.30
C LYS A 223 -8.84 -16.20 23.88
N LYS A 224 -8.58 -16.41 25.18
CA LYS A 224 -9.18 -17.57 25.91
C LYS A 224 -10.70 -17.50 25.78
N GLY A 225 -11.29 -18.56 25.23
CA GLY A 225 -12.73 -18.67 24.95
C GLY A 225 -13.14 -18.42 23.51
N ASP A 226 -12.20 -18.01 22.62
CA ASP A 226 -12.48 -17.93 21.19
C ASP A 226 -12.60 -19.34 20.60
N SER A 227 -13.60 -19.53 19.75
CA SER A 227 -13.73 -20.76 18.98
C SER A 227 -12.97 -20.68 17.68
N VAL A 228 -12.05 -21.60 17.47
CA VAL A 228 -11.19 -21.62 16.26
C VAL A 228 -11.36 -22.93 15.48
N ARG A 229 -11.20 -22.85 14.17
CA ARG A 229 -11.16 -24.02 13.29
C ARG A 229 -9.90 -23.95 12.42
N VAL A 230 -9.20 -25.07 12.32
CA VAL A 230 -8.01 -25.15 11.46
C VAL A 230 -8.45 -25.18 10.00
N LYS A 231 -7.89 -24.26 9.18
CA LYS A 231 -8.19 -24.20 7.75
C LYS A 231 -7.55 -25.39 7.03
N ARG A 232 -8.29 -26.02 6.10
CA ARG A 232 -7.73 -27.10 5.26
C ARG A 232 -6.50 -26.59 4.51
N GLY A 233 -5.44 -27.41 4.48
CA GLY A 233 -4.14 -27.04 3.91
C GLY A 233 -3.21 -26.28 4.86
N ALA A 234 -3.65 -25.98 6.11
CA ALA A 234 -2.75 -25.45 7.12
C ALA A 234 -1.68 -26.49 7.49
N ARG A 235 -0.49 -26.02 7.90
CA ARG A 235 0.60 -26.85 8.41
C ARG A 235 1.00 -26.35 9.79
N PHE A 236 1.44 -27.26 10.65
CA PHE A 236 2.08 -26.88 11.91
C PHE A 236 3.39 -26.14 11.65
N THR A 237 3.89 -25.41 12.65
CA THR A 237 5.16 -24.67 12.56
C THR A 237 6.38 -25.53 12.21
N ASN A 238 6.28 -26.85 12.45
CA ASN A 238 7.29 -27.85 12.04
C ASN A 238 7.09 -28.38 10.61
N GLY A 239 6.15 -27.80 9.82
CA GLY A 239 5.86 -28.19 8.44
C GLY A 239 4.97 -29.42 8.27
N VAL A 240 4.55 -30.07 9.36
CA VAL A 240 3.68 -31.26 9.33
C VAL A 240 2.23 -30.86 9.09
N GLU A 241 1.51 -31.59 8.25
CA GLU A 241 0.07 -31.41 8.04
C GLU A 241 -0.71 -31.94 9.24
N PRO A 242 -1.74 -31.21 9.71
CA PRO A 242 -2.67 -31.72 10.71
C PRO A 242 -3.40 -32.97 10.23
N TYR A 243 -3.71 -33.87 11.16
CA TYR A 243 -4.58 -35.00 10.84
C TYR A 243 -5.95 -34.53 10.37
N SER A 244 -6.64 -35.34 9.57
CA SER A 244 -7.90 -34.95 8.92
C SER A 244 -8.98 -34.50 9.90
N TYR A 245 -9.06 -35.12 11.09
CA TYR A 245 -10.03 -34.75 12.11
C TYR A 245 -9.82 -33.35 12.71
N VAL A 246 -8.61 -32.81 12.62
CA VAL A 246 -8.28 -31.46 13.14
C VAL A 246 -9.03 -30.39 12.35
N TYR A 247 -9.26 -30.59 11.05
CA TYR A 247 -9.96 -29.63 10.21
C TYR A 247 -11.46 -29.54 10.46
N ASP A 248 -12.05 -30.58 11.04
CA ASP A 248 -13.47 -30.65 11.26
C ASP A 248 -13.86 -30.38 12.73
N THR A 249 -12.84 -30.10 13.57
CA THR A 249 -13.02 -29.85 15.02
C THR A 249 -12.97 -28.34 15.27
N VAL A 250 -13.90 -27.85 16.11
CA VAL A 250 -13.87 -26.51 16.69
C VAL A 250 -13.15 -26.58 18.02
N TYR A 251 -12.11 -25.78 18.20
CA TYR A 251 -11.32 -25.67 19.42
C TYR A 251 -11.73 -24.43 20.18
N THR A 252 -11.86 -24.47 21.49
CA THR A 252 -12.20 -23.32 22.35
C THR A 252 -11.13 -23.10 23.40
#